data_0b35c47c54594b2889882ab7f9b4dcf2
#
_entry.id   0b35c47c54594b2889882ab7f9b4dcf2
#
_cell.length_a   1.000
_cell.length_b   1.000
_cell.length_c   1.000
_cell.angle_alpha   90.00
_cell.angle_beta   90.00
_cell.angle_gamma   90.00
#
_symmetry.space_group_name_H-M   'P 1'
#
loop_
_entity.id
_entity.type
_entity.pdbx_description
1 polymer ?
#
loop_
_entity_poly.entity_id
_entity_poly.type
_entity_poly.pdbx_seq_one_letter_code
_entity_poly.pdbx_strand_id
1 'polypeptide(L)'
;MAERMYSDAYLKRCRPLLPLLAVLQKPKDVPRFVALAKACLTCNAYEELERIQCPVFVIGGKQDRVVGGEASEEIAAKLGCSIYMYGRLGHAAYEEAKDFNRRVYDFLRE
;
A
#
# COMPACT_ATOMS: atom_id res chain seq x y z
N MET A 1 8.99 9.83 -5.28
CA MET A 1 8.04 9.09 -4.42
C MET A 1 6.92 8.47 -5.26
N ALA A 2 6.20 9.22 -6.08
CA ALA A 2 5.14 8.69 -6.97
C ALA A 2 5.59 7.50 -7.85
N GLU A 3 6.80 7.53 -8.38
CA GLU A 3 7.38 6.47 -9.22
C GLU A 3 7.52 5.11 -8.52
N ARG A 4 7.49 5.08 -7.18
CA ARG A 4 7.52 3.85 -6.40
C ARG A 4 6.14 3.37 -5.99
N MET A 5 5.16 4.30 -5.94
CA MET A 5 3.81 4.01 -5.46
C MET A 5 2.89 3.46 -6.54
N TYR A 6 3.01 4.00 -7.76
CA TYR A 6 2.07 3.73 -8.85
C TYR A 6 2.70 2.90 -9.96
N SER A 7 1.86 2.23 -10.73
CA SER A 7 2.28 1.53 -11.95
C SER A 7 2.79 2.52 -13.01
N ASP A 8 3.68 2.06 -13.90
CA ASP A 8 4.21 2.89 -14.99
C ASP A 8 3.10 3.40 -15.93
N ALA A 9 2.03 2.62 -16.10
CA ALA A 9 0.88 3.01 -16.90
C ALA A 9 0.10 4.17 -16.27
N TYR A 10 -0.11 4.13 -14.97
CA TYR A 10 -0.77 5.20 -14.22
C TYR A 10 0.08 6.48 -14.23
N LEU A 11 1.38 6.37 -14.00
CA LEU A 11 2.32 7.49 -14.02
C LEU A 11 2.33 8.19 -15.37
N LYS A 12 2.35 7.45 -16.48
CA LYS A 12 2.27 8.04 -17.83
C LYS A 12 1.01 8.89 -18.01
N ARG A 13 -0.12 8.42 -17.48
CA ARG A 13 -1.40 9.13 -17.56
C ARG A 13 -1.44 10.38 -16.69
N CYS A 14 -0.87 10.32 -15.49
CA CYS A 14 -0.91 11.41 -14.51
C CYS A 14 0.28 12.38 -14.62
N ARG A 15 1.29 12.06 -15.44
CA ARG A 15 2.53 12.83 -15.57
C ARG A 15 2.35 14.35 -15.71
N PRO A 16 1.38 14.85 -16.52
CA PRO A 16 1.18 16.30 -16.67
C PRO A 16 0.72 16.99 -15.38
N LEU A 17 0.07 16.26 -14.47
CA LEU A 17 -0.48 16.78 -13.22
C LEU A 17 0.49 16.66 -12.03
N LEU A 18 1.52 15.81 -12.13
CA LEU A 18 2.48 15.56 -11.05
C LEU A 18 3.16 16.82 -10.50
N PRO A 19 3.61 17.81 -11.32
CA PRO A 19 4.22 19.03 -10.79
C PRO A 19 3.26 19.84 -9.92
N LEU A 20 1.99 19.94 -10.32
CA LEU A 20 0.97 20.65 -9.57
C LEU A 20 0.65 19.94 -8.24
N LEU A 21 0.49 18.63 -8.27
CA LEU A 21 0.27 17.81 -7.08
C LEU A 21 1.47 17.87 -6.12
N ALA A 22 2.70 17.89 -6.61
CA ALA A 22 3.91 17.99 -5.80
C ALA A 22 3.97 19.31 -5.02
N VAL A 23 3.48 20.40 -5.59
CA VAL A 23 3.40 21.71 -4.90
C VAL A 23 2.34 21.68 -3.81
N LEU A 24 1.18 21.09 -4.09
CA LEU A 24 0.04 21.03 -3.17
C LEU A 24 0.28 20.07 -1.99
N GLN A 25 1.07 19.02 -2.21
CA GLN A 25 1.30 17.95 -1.21
C GLN A 25 2.60 18.10 -0.43
N LYS A 26 3.25 19.27 -0.47
CA LYS A 26 4.44 19.51 0.37
C LYS A 26 4.09 19.36 1.85
N PRO A 27 4.89 18.62 2.64
CA PRO A 27 4.71 18.55 4.07
C PRO A 27 4.77 19.96 4.69
N LYS A 28 3.72 20.35 5.40
CA LYS A 28 3.69 21.66 6.11
C LYS A 28 4.53 21.62 7.38
N ASP A 29 4.63 20.45 8.00
CA ASP A 29 5.40 20.20 9.23
C ASP A 29 6.50 19.18 8.92
N VAL A 30 7.67 19.69 8.56
CA VAL A 30 8.84 18.87 8.24
C VAL A 30 9.36 18.09 9.45
N PRO A 31 9.47 18.66 10.67
CA PRO A 31 9.86 17.92 11.86
C PRO A 31 8.97 16.71 12.13
N ARG A 32 7.66 16.88 12.05
CA ARG A 32 6.68 15.78 12.20
C ARG A 32 6.84 14.72 11.10
N PHE A 33 7.04 15.14 9.87
CA PHE A 33 7.29 14.21 8.76
C PHE A 33 8.54 13.36 9.01
N VAL A 34 9.63 13.97 9.44
CA VAL A 34 10.89 13.28 9.77
C VAL A 34 10.70 12.31 10.94
N ALA A 35 9.96 12.73 11.98
CA ALA A 35 9.66 11.86 13.13
C ALA A 35 8.87 10.63 12.72
N LEU A 36 7.83 10.78 11.87
CA LEU A 36 7.05 9.67 11.33
C LEU A 36 7.89 8.73 10.46
N ALA A 37 8.74 9.30 9.59
CA ALA A 37 9.63 8.49 8.75
C ALA A 37 10.62 7.67 9.59
N LYS A 38 11.18 8.25 10.68
CA LYS A 38 12.03 7.52 11.63
C LYS A 38 11.27 6.42 12.35
N ALA A 39 10.04 6.68 12.79
CA ALA A 39 9.19 5.67 13.43
C ALA A 39 8.93 4.48 12.51
N CYS A 40 8.68 4.71 11.22
CA CYS A 40 8.53 3.63 10.25
C CYS A 40 9.76 2.72 10.12
N LEU A 41 10.98 3.27 10.33
CA LEU A 41 12.23 2.47 10.27
C LEU A 41 12.42 1.56 11.48
N THR A 42 11.81 1.89 12.61
CA THR A 42 11.95 1.14 13.87
C THR A 42 10.72 0.32 14.23
N CYS A 43 9.58 0.58 13.57
CA CYS A 43 8.35 -0.17 13.78
C CYS A 43 8.47 -1.56 13.16
N ASN A 44 8.37 -2.59 14.00
CA ASN A 44 8.28 -3.97 13.55
C ASN A 44 7.17 -4.67 14.35
N ALA A 45 6.01 -4.81 13.72
CA ALA A 45 4.85 -5.50 14.30
C ALA A 45 4.72 -6.96 13.80
N TYR A 46 5.70 -7.46 13.06
CA TYR A 46 5.61 -8.78 12.42
C TYR A 46 5.39 -9.91 13.42
N GLU A 47 6.08 -9.88 14.55
CA GLU A 47 5.94 -10.89 15.62
C GLU A 47 4.58 -10.79 16.35
N GLU A 48 3.93 -9.62 16.27
CA GLU A 48 2.64 -9.39 16.92
C GLU A 48 1.44 -9.71 16.02
N LEU A 49 1.66 -10.03 14.75
CA LEU A 49 0.59 -10.35 13.80
C LEU A 49 -0.30 -11.50 14.31
N GLU A 50 0.27 -12.49 14.97
CA GLU A 50 -0.46 -13.65 15.53
C GLU A 50 -1.48 -13.28 16.63
N ARG A 51 -1.40 -12.05 17.17
CA ARG A 51 -2.39 -11.54 18.15
C ARG A 51 -3.68 -11.06 17.51
N ILE A 52 -3.71 -10.95 16.19
CA ILE A 52 -4.90 -10.53 15.44
C ILE A 52 -5.89 -11.69 15.43
N GLN A 53 -7.08 -11.47 16.02
CA GLN A 53 -8.14 -12.49 16.16
C GLN A 53 -9.34 -12.24 15.23
N CYS A 54 -9.38 -11.11 14.55
CA CYS A 54 -10.44 -10.82 13.59
C CYS A 54 -10.11 -11.41 12.20
N PRO A 55 -11.10 -11.63 11.34
CA PRO A 55 -10.88 -11.98 9.95
C PRO A 55 -9.96 -10.96 9.26
N VAL A 56 -9.02 -11.43 8.47
CA VAL A 56 -8.06 -10.60 7.74
C VAL A 56 -8.09 -10.94 6.25
N PHE A 57 -8.06 -9.91 5.43
CA PHE A 57 -7.88 -10.01 3.99
C PHE A 57 -6.75 -9.11 3.54
N VAL A 58 -5.71 -9.67 2.94
CA VAL A 58 -4.57 -8.92 2.43
C VAL A 58 -4.78 -8.61 0.95
N ILE A 59 -4.64 -7.34 0.57
CA ILE A 59 -4.67 -6.92 -0.83
C ILE A 59 -3.39 -6.13 -1.11
N GLY A 60 -2.67 -6.52 -2.15
CA GLY A 60 -1.41 -5.87 -2.53
C GLY A 60 -1.19 -5.79 -4.03
N GLY A 61 -0.12 -5.09 -4.43
CA GLY A 61 0.38 -5.03 -5.79
C GLY A 61 1.71 -5.76 -5.93
N LYS A 62 1.84 -6.63 -6.93
CA LYS A 62 3.10 -7.37 -7.18
C LYS A 62 4.26 -6.46 -7.59
N GLN A 63 3.95 -5.25 -8.11
CA GLN A 63 4.94 -4.26 -8.51
C GLN A 63 5.15 -3.18 -7.45
N ASP A 64 4.80 -3.46 -6.20
CA ASP A 64 5.06 -2.55 -5.08
C ASP A 64 6.58 -2.34 -4.90
N ARG A 65 7.01 -1.08 -5.09
CA ARG A 65 8.41 -0.65 -4.93
C ARG A 65 8.65 0.17 -3.65
N VAL A 66 7.64 0.24 -2.79
CA VAL A 66 7.72 0.95 -1.50
C VAL A 66 8.08 -0.02 -0.39
N VAL A 67 7.27 -1.07 -0.23
CA VAL A 67 7.46 -2.09 0.81
C VAL A 67 7.84 -3.46 0.24
N GLY A 68 7.76 -3.62 -1.07
CA GLY A 68 7.95 -4.91 -1.76
C GLY A 68 6.64 -5.70 -1.88
N GLY A 69 6.39 -6.28 -3.05
CA GLY A 69 5.20 -7.12 -3.26
C GLY A 69 5.18 -8.35 -2.35
N GLU A 70 6.35 -8.87 -2.02
CA GLU A 70 6.56 -10.03 -1.15
C GLU A 70 6.08 -9.79 0.28
N ALA A 71 6.16 -8.55 0.79
CA ALA A 71 5.71 -8.22 2.14
C ALA A 71 4.23 -8.55 2.38
N SER A 72 3.37 -8.33 1.39
CA SER A 72 1.95 -8.71 1.47
C SER A 72 1.77 -10.23 1.52
N GLU A 73 2.56 -10.97 0.76
CA GLU A 73 2.53 -12.43 0.73
C GLU A 73 3.03 -13.03 2.06
N GLU A 74 4.09 -12.44 2.65
CA GLU A 74 4.61 -12.83 3.97
C GLU A 74 3.58 -12.62 5.09
N ILE A 75 2.92 -11.45 5.12
CA ILE A 75 1.88 -11.15 6.10
C ILE A 75 0.73 -12.15 5.98
N ALA A 76 0.25 -12.41 4.77
CA ALA A 76 -0.85 -13.34 4.54
C ALA A 76 -0.47 -14.78 4.94
N ALA A 77 0.76 -15.20 4.64
CA ALA A 77 1.27 -16.52 5.02
C ALA A 77 1.36 -16.66 6.55
N LYS A 78 1.90 -15.64 7.26
CA LYS A 78 1.99 -15.65 8.72
C LYS A 78 0.64 -15.69 9.39
N LEU A 79 -0.35 -14.98 8.87
CA LEU A 79 -1.71 -14.94 9.40
C LEU A 79 -2.59 -16.12 8.94
N GLY A 80 -2.17 -16.88 7.93
CA GLY A 80 -2.99 -17.91 7.32
C GLY A 80 -4.29 -17.37 6.72
N CYS A 81 -4.26 -16.13 6.20
CA CYS A 81 -5.46 -15.42 5.75
C CYS A 81 -5.54 -15.33 4.22
N SER A 82 -6.71 -14.92 3.72
CA SER A 82 -6.94 -14.71 2.30
C SER A 82 -6.09 -13.57 1.76
N ILE A 83 -5.56 -13.74 0.54
CA ILE A 83 -4.77 -12.73 -0.15
C ILE A 83 -5.21 -12.54 -1.59
N TYR A 84 -5.18 -11.31 -2.08
CA TYR A 84 -5.33 -10.98 -3.48
C TYR A 84 -4.24 -10.03 -3.95
N MET A 85 -3.47 -10.45 -4.98
CA MET A 85 -2.36 -9.68 -5.52
C MET A 85 -2.63 -9.20 -6.94
N TYR A 86 -2.62 -7.89 -7.13
CA TYR A 86 -2.69 -7.29 -8.46
C TYR A 86 -1.35 -7.42 -9.20
N GLY A 87 -1.31 -8.19 -10.25
CA GLY A 87 -0.06 -8.53 -10.96
C GLY A 87 0.66 -7.34 -11.61
N ARG A 88 -0.05 -6.26 -11.95
CA ARG A 88 0.50 -5.11 -12.70
C ARG A 88 0.45 -3.79 -11.93
N LEU A 89 -0.01 -3.81 -10.68
CA LEU A 89 -0.15 -2.60 -9.86
C LEU A 89 0.96 -2.53 -8.82
N GLY A 90 1.24 -1.28 -8.38
CA GLY A 90 2.21 -0.97 -7.35
C GLY A 90 1.58 -0.82 -5.96
N HIS A 91 2.24 0.00 -5.13
CA HIS A 91 1.83 0.26 -3.74
C HIS A 91 0.43 0.87 -3.62
N ALA A 92 0.07 1.75 -4.54
CA ALA A 92 -1.23 2.42 -4.53
C ALA A 92 -2.32 1.63 -5.29
N ALA A 93 -2.33 0.30 -5.19
CA ALA A 93 -3.33 -0.55 -5.85
C ALA A 93 -4.78 -0.13 -5.53
N TYR A 94 -5.03 0.41 -4.34
CA TYR A 94 -6.33 0.92 -3.90
C TYR A 94 -6.82 2.14 -4.71
N GLU A 95 -5.92 2.91 -5.32
CA GLU A 95 -6.27 4.04 -6.19
C GLU A 95 -6.37 3.63 -7.67
N GLU A 96 -5.58 2.64 -8.08
CA GLU A 96 -5.48 2.24 -9.48
C GLU A 96 -6.52 1.18 -9.88
N ALA A 97 -6.85 0.25 -8.98
CA ALA A 97 -7.72 -0.87 -9.27
C ALA A 97 -9.20 -0.50 -9.19
N LYS A 98 -9.93 -0.65 -10.28
CA LYS A 98 -11.36 -0.33 -10.35
C LYS A 98 -12.23 -1.23 -9.46
N ASP A 99 -11.78 -2.44 -9.18
CA ASP A 99 -12.50 -3.45 -8.39
C ASP A 99 -12.03 -3.55 -6.94
N PHE A 100 -11.07 -2.70 -6.51
CA PHE A 100 -10.53 -2.75 -5.15
C PHE A 100 -11.61 -2.63 -4.08
N ASN A 101 -12.43 -1.57 -4.16
CA ASN A 101 -13.48 -1.34 -3.18
C ASN A 101 -14.54 -2.46 -3.17
N ARG A 102 -14.82 -3.05 -4.32
CA ARG A 102 -15.74 -4.19 -4.41
C ARG A 102 -15.19 -5.40 -3.67
N ARG A 103 -13.92 -5.74 -3.84
CA ARG A 103 -13.27 -6.85 -3.13
C ARG A 103 -13.28 -6.65 -1.61
N VAL A 104 -12.98 -5.42 -1.17
CA VAL A 104 -13.09 -5.08 0.26
C VAL A 104 -14.51 -5.23 0.76
N TYR A 105 -15.48 -4.73 0.02
CA TYR A 105 -16.89 -4.83 0.37
C TYR A 105 -17.38 -6.28 0.43
N ASP A 106 -17.00 -7.10 -0.55
CA ASP A 106 -17.39 -8.50 -0.59
C ASP A 106 -16.84 -9.26 0.63
N PHE A 107 -15.58 -9.04 1.00
CA PHE A 107 -14.97 -9.59 2.21
C PHE A 107 -15.67 -9.14 3.51
N LEU A 108 -16.03 -7.86 3.61
CA LEU A 108 -16.67 -7.34 4.82
C LEU A 108 -18.13 -7.82 5.03
N ARG A 109 -18.71 -8.49 4.03
CA ARG A 109 -20.07 -9.06 4.09
C ARG A 109 -20.11 -10.54 4.45
N GLU A 110 -18.98 -11.21 4.39
CA GLU A 110 -18.82 -12.60 4.83
C GLU A 110 -18.88 -12.71 6.36
#